data_22d9e95164c59b56028c145a0cedd752
#
_entry.id   22d9e95164c59b56028c145a0cedd752
#
_cell.length_a   1.000
_cell.length_b   1.000
_cell.length_c   1.000
_cell.angle_alpha   90.00
_cell.angle_beta   90.00
_cell.angle_gamma   90.00
#
_symmetry.space_group_name_H-M   'P 1'
#
loop_
_entity.id
_entity.type
_entity.pdbx_description
1 polymer ?
#
loop_
_entity_poly.entity_id
_entity_poly.type
_entity_poly.pdbx_seq_one_letter_code
_entity_poly.pdbx_strand_id
1 'polypeptide(L)'
;MIPETSVNWRAFEYKFSDNPQRAFENLTYCLFCNEYGQKNGIFRYFNQPHIETNPIQVGDKLIGFQAKYYAESVAMSSKEEDLRKAVEGASKAYPGITTLYFYISREFSPSSEKDKVKPAYQTNIENIAKGLGITIEWKGPVSYTHLRAHETPEHLV
;
A
#
# COMPACT_ATOMS: atom_id res chain seq x y z
N MET A 1 27.77 -4.40 9.35
CA MET A 1 26.30 -4.49 9.49
C MET A 1 25.68 -3.15 9.09
N ILE A 2 24.92 -3.14 8.02
CA ILE A 2 24.21 -1.93 7.60
C ILE A 2 23.02 -1.78 8.55
N PRO A 3 22.87 -0.66 9.27
CA PRO A 3 21.71 -0.49 10.14
C PRO A 3 20.42 -0.52 9.32
N GLU A 4 19.45 -1.28 9.77
CA GLU A 4 18.12 -1.24 9.17
C GLU A 4 17.59 0.19 9.24
N THR A 5 17.50 0.82 8.10
CA THR A 5 16.90 2.14 8.00
C THR A 5 15.39 1.98 8.03
N SER A 6 14.80 2.10 9.19
CA SER A 6 13.35 2.15 9.33
C SER A 6 12.83 3.55 8.95
N VAL A 7 11.62 3.60 8.44
CA VAL A 7 10.95 4.88 8.19
C VAL A 7 10.64 5.55 9.53
N ASN A 8 11.09 6.78 9.69
CA ASN A 8 10.75 7.55 10.89
C ASN A 8 9.38 8.22 10.70
N TRP A 9 8.33 7.51 11.10
CA TRP A 9 6.95 7.99 10.92
C TRP A 9 6.64 9.25 11.73
N ARG A 10 7.30 9.46 12.88
CA ARG A 10 7.12 10.68 13.66
C ARG A 10 7.67 11.90 12.93
N ALA A 11 8.84 11.76 12.30
CA ALA A 11 9.39 12.82 11.49
C ALA A 11 8.52 13.08 10.25
N PHE A 12 7.99 12.03 9.64
CA PHE A 12 7.06 12.12 8.52
C PHE A 12 5.79 12.88 8.93
N GLU A 13 5.15 12.49 10.02
CA GLU A 13 3.94 13.16 10.53
C GLU A 13 4.20 14.61 10.88
N TYR A 14 5.33 14.92 11.49
CA TYR A 14 5.71 16.28 11.80
C TYR A 14 5.88 17.14 10.55
N LYS A 15 6.61 16.60 9.56
CA LYS A 15 6.87 17.31 8.29
C LYS A 15 5.60 17.54 7.49
N PHE A 16 4.68 16.61 7.50
CA PHE A 16 3.46 16.65 6.71
C PHE A 16 2.21 16.74 7.58
N SER A 17 2.30 17.47 8.69
CA SER A 17 1.23 17.58 9.70
C SER A 17 -0.11 18.07 9.12
N ASP A 18 -0.10 18.85 8.05
CA ASP A 18 -1.32 19.35 7.43
C ASP A 18 -2.13 18.24 6.75
N ASN A 19 -1.46 17.28 6.12
CA ASN A 19 -2.14 16.17 5.46
C ASN A 19 -1.19 14.98 5.25
N PRO A 20 -0.94 14.17 6.29
CA PRO A 20 -0.05 13.01 6.17
C PRO A 20 -0.57 11.94 5.21
N GLN A 21 -1.88 11.79 5.09
CA GLN A 21 -2.50 10.86 4.13
C GLN A 21 -2.08 11.20 2.70
N ARG A 22 -2.20 12.45 2.30
CA ARG A 22 -1.84 12.89 0.95
C ARG A 22 -0.34 12.76 0.69
N ALA A 23 0.49 13.09 1.68
CA ALA A 23 1.93 12.91 1.57
C ALA A 23 2.30 11.44 1.38
N PHE A 24 1.63 10.54 2.08
CA PHE A 24 1.81 9.11 1.95
C PHE A 24 1.35 8.61 0.58
N GLU A 25 0.23 9.07 0.08
CA GLU A 25 -0.24 8.75 -1.28
C GLU A 25 0.78 9.15 -2.34
N ASN A 26 1.37 10.34 -2.22
CA ASN A 26 2.39 10.81 -3.14
C ASN A 26 3.67 9.96 -3.08
N LEU A 27 4.10 9.60 -1.89
CA LEU A 27 5.25 8.72 -1.70
C LEU A 27 5.03 7.36 -2.36
N THR A 28 3.91 6.73 -2.07
CA THR A 28 3.58 5.41 -2.60
C THR A 28 3.35 5.44 -4.11
N TYR A 29 2.81 6.54 -4.64
CA TYR A 29 2.71 6.76 -6.08
C TYR A 29 4.10 6.70 -6.74
N CYS A 30 5.07 7.41 -6.17
CA CYS A 30 6.44 7.38 -6.70
C CYS A 30 7.05 5.98 -6.63
N LEU A 31 6.84 5.28 -5.51
CA LEU A 31 7.33 3.91 -5.35
C LEU A 31 6.70 2.95 -6.36
N PHE A 32 5.40 3.05 -6.57
CA PHE A 32 4.68 2.21 -7.53
C PHE A 32 5.14 2.48 -8.97
N CYS A 33 5.24 3.74 -9.36
CA CYS A 33 5.71 4.11 -10.69
C CYS A 33 7.13 3.61 -10.93
N ASN A 34 7.99 3.71 -9.93
CA ASN A 34 9.36 3.26 -10.04
C ASN A 34 9.46 1.74 -10.15
N GLU A 35 8.70 1.01 -9.34
CA GLU A 35 8.67 -0.46 -9.39
C GLU A 35 8.25 -1.00 -10.75
N TYR A 36 7.34 -0.31 -11.42
CA TYR A 36 6.81 -0.73 -12.73
C TYR A 36 7.38 0.06 -13.91
N GLY A 37 8.48 0.78 -13.71
CA GLY A 37 9.19 1.47 -14.78
C GLY A 37 8.40 2.60 -15.44
N GLN A 38 7.44 3.19 -14.76
CA GLN A 38 6.62 4.30 -15.27
C GLN A 38 7.32 5.65 -15.07
N LYS A 39 8.39 5.89 -15.85
CA LYS A 39 9.26 7.05 -15.68
C LYS A 39 8.53 8.40 -15.80
N ASN A 40 7.50 8.46 -16.64
CA ASN A 40 6.72 9.67 -16.88
C ASN A 40 5.48 9.74 -15.97
N GLY A 41 5.37 8.80 -15.04
CA GLY A 41 4.23 8.67 -14.15
C GLY A 41 3.03 8.02 -14.82
N ILE A 42 1.98 7.88 -14.04
CA ILE A 42 0.69 7.34 -14.45
C ILE A 42 -0.35 8.43 -14.24
N PHE A 43 -1.28 8.56 -15.17
CA PHE A 43 -2.31 9.57 -15.05
C PHE A 43 -3.13 9.38 -13.76
N ARG A 44 -3.29 10.45 -13.00
CA ARG A 44 -4.05 10.48 -11.74
C ARG A 44 -5.19 11.46 -11.85
N TYR A 45 -6.35 11.02 -11.37
CA TYR A 45 -7.44 11.92 -11.08
C TYR A 45 -7.42 12.28 -9.60
N PHE A 46 -7.66 13.54 -9.30
CA PHE A 46 -7.81 13.97 -7.92
C PHE A 46 -9.04 13.29 -7.32
N ASN A 47 -8.88 12.70 -6.14
CA ASN A 47 -9.96 11.98 -5.44
C ASN A 47 -10.52 10.79 -6.23
N GLN A 48 -9.68 10.09 -6.98
CA GLN A 48 -10.10 8.86 -7.65
C GLN A 48 -10.53 7.83 -6.61
N PRO A 49 -11.76 7.29 -6.70
CA PRO A 49 -12.22 6.33 -5.71
C PRO A 49 -11.54 4.99 -5.86
N HIS A 50 -11.21 4.38 -4.73
CA HIS A 50 -10.81 2.97 -4.58
C HIS A 50 -9.43 2.58 -5.10
N ILE A 51 -8.80 3.34 -5.98
CA ILE A 51 -7.39 3.19 -6.34
C ILE A 51 -6.76 4.56 -6.59
N GLU A 52 -5.44 4.64 -6.47
CA GLU A 52 -4.74 5.93 -6.51
C GLU A 52 -4.44 6.42 -7.93
N THR A 53 -4.39 5.50 -8.89
CA THR A 53 -4.16 5.80 -10.31
C THR A 53 -5.02 4.87 -11.17
N ASN A 54 -5.05 5.14 -12.47
CA ASN A 54 -5.57 4.15 -13.40
C ASN A 54 -4.74 2.86 -13.29
N PRO A 55 -5.37 1.68 -13.37
CA PRO A 55 -4.63 0.42 -13.36
C PRO A 55 -3.70 0.32 -14.57
N ILE A 56 -2.59 -0.39 -14.38
CA ILE A 56 -1.61 -0.64 -15.45
C ILE A 56 -1.63 -2.11 -15.85
N GLN A 57 -1.43 -2.36 -17.13
CA GLN A 57 -1.32 -3.71 -17.66
C GLN A 57 0.14 -4.14 -17.60
N VAL A 58 0.41 -5.26 -16.91
CA VAL A 58 1.74 -5.86 -16.83
C VAL A 58 1.58 -7.34 -17.17
N GLY A 59 1.95 -7.72 -18.38
CA GLY A 59 1.69 -9.07 -18.87
C GLY A 59 0.18 -9.35 -18.93
N ASP A 60 -0.26 -10.40 -18.28
CA ASP A 60 -1.66 -10.77 -18.16
C ASP A 60 -2.37 -10.17 -16.94
N LYS A 61 -1.66 -9.34 -16.17
CA LYS A 61 -2.18 -8.74 -14.93
C LYS A 61 -2.58 -7.30 -15.15
N LEU A 62 -3.74 -6.94 -14.64
CA LEU A 62 -4.18 -5.55 -14.51
C LEU A 62 -3.99 -5.15 -13.06
N ILE A 63 -3.06 -4.22 -12.82
CA ILE A 63 -2.56 -3.90 -11.49
C ILE A 63 -2.97 -2.48 -11.09
N GLY A 64 -3.57 -2.35 -9.92
CA GLY A 64 -3.82 -1.06 -9.28
C GLY A 64 -3.18 -1.01 -7.91
N PHE A 65 -3.12 0.18 -7.31
CA PHE A 65 -2.68 0.30 -5.94
C PHE A 65 -3.58 1.22 -5.12
N GLN A 66 -3.58 0.99 -3.83
CA GLN A 66 -4.29 1.76 -2.84
C GLN A 66 -3.29 2.14 -1.74
N ALA A 67 -3.27 3.41 -1.35
CA ALA A 67 -2.44 3.87 -0.24
C ALA A 67 -3.31 4.08 1.00
N LYS A 68 -2.89 3.52 2.12
CA LYS A 68 -3.58 3.64 3.40
C LYS A 68 -2.61 4.11 4.47
N TYR A 69 -2.78 5.34 4.88
CA TYR A 69 -2.02 5.90 6.00
C TYR A 69 -2.82 5.75 7.29
N TYR A 70 -2.23 5.10 8.27
CA TYR A 70 -2.82 4.96 9.60
C TYR A 70 -1.81 5.39 10.65
N ALA A 71 -2.24 6.23 11.57
CA ALA A 71 -1.39 6.67 12.68
C ALA A 71 -0.97 5.50 13.57
N GLU A 72 0.18 5.62 14.23
CA GLU A 72 0.71 4.55 15.09
C GLU A 72 -0.23 4.13 16.22
N SER A 73 -1.07 5.04 16.69
CA SER A 73 -2.06 4.78 17.74
C SER A 73 -3.25 3.94 17.29
N VAL A 74 -3.44 3.75 15.99
CA VAL A 74 -4.58 3.03 15.45
C VAL A 74 -4.33 1.53 15.50
N ALA A 75 -5.28 0.77 16.02
CA ALA A 75 -5.25 -0.69 15.95
C ALA A 75 -5.61 -1.14 14.53
N MET A 76 -4.71 -1.89 13.88
CA MET A 76 -4.93 -2.33 12.49
C MET A 76 -6.16 -3.23 12.35
N SER A 77 -6.48 -4.02 13.37
CA SER A 77 -7.69 -4.85 13.37
C SER A 77 -8.99 -4.03 13.25
N SER A 78 -8.98 -2.77 13.67
CA SER A 78 -10.13 -1.88 13.53
C SER A 78 -10.34 -1.36 12.11
N LYS A 79 -9.37 -1.60 11.22
CA LYS A 79 -9.37 -1.13 9.84
C LYS A 79 -9.78 -2.20 8.82
N GLU A 80 -10.18 -3.38 9.28
CA GLU A 80 -10.62 -4.47 8.40
C GLU A 80 -11.75 -4.04 7.46
N GLU A 81 -12.76 -3.35 8.00
CA GLU A 81 -13.88 -2.85 7.21
C GLU A 81 -13.45 -1.83 6.15
N ASP A 82 -12.53 -0.93 6.50
CA ASP A 82 -11.99 0.05 5.56
C ASP A 82 -11.23 -0.62 4.42
N LEU A 83 -10.42 -1.62 4.74
CA LEU A 83 -9.69 -2.41 3.74
C LEU A 83 -10.65 -3.23 2.86
N ARG A 84 -11.67 -3.82 3.45
CA ARG A 84 -12.69 -4.57 2.72
C ARG A 84 -13.39 -3.68 1.69
N LYS A 85 -13.82 -2.51 2.12
CA LYS A 85 -14.47 -1.53 1.22
C LYS A 85 -13.56 -1.10 0.09
N ALA A 86 -12.26 -0.95 0.36
CA ALA A 86 -11.29 -0.60 -0.67
C ALA A 86 -11.17 -1.70 -1.74
N VAL A 87 -11.11 -2.96 -1.33
CA VAL A 87 -11.04 -4.10 -2.24
C VAL A 87 -12.32 -4.19 -3.09
N GLU A 88 -13.47 -4.16 -2.45
CA GLU A 88 -14.77 -4.26 -3.13
C GLU A 88 -14.97 -3.09 -4.10
N GLY A 89 -14.61 -1.89 -3.67
CA GLY A 89 -14.68 -0.68 -4.50
C GLY A 89 -13.77 -0.73 -5.71
N ALA A 90 -12.55 -1.23 -5.55
CA ALA A 90 -11.61 -1.40 -6.65
C ALA A 90 -12.13 -2.40 -7.68
N SER A 91 -12.67 -3.53 -7.23
CA SER A 91 -13.29 -4.53 -8.09
C SER A 91 -14.46 -3.95 -8.88
N LYS A 92 -15.28 -3.14 -8.24
CA LYS A 92 -16.46 -2.54 -8.84
C LYS A 92 -16.10 -1.45 -9.85
N ALA A 93 -15.13 -0.61 -9.52
CA ALA A 93 -14.67 0.48 -10.38
C ALA A 93 -13.88 -0.04 -11.59
N TYR A 94 -13.13 -1.12 -11.40
CA TYR A 94 -12.25 -1.70 -12.42
C TYR A 94 -12.45 -3.21 -12.48
N PRO A 95 -13.53 -3.70 -13.15
CA PRO A 95 -13.90 -5.12 -13.11
C PRO A 95 -12.83 -6.09 -13.62
N GLY A 96 -11.89 -5.60 -14.43
CA GLY A 96 -10.79 -6.42 -14.95
C GLY A 96 -9.56 -6.47 -14.07
N ILE A 97 -9.55 -5.79 -12.91
CA ILE A 97 -8.37 -5.75 -12.04
C ILE A 97 -8.07 -7.14 -11.48
N THR A 98 -6.81 -7.57 -11.58
CA THR A 98 -6.37 -8.89 -11.12
C THR A 98 -5.47 -8.82 -9.90
N THR A 99 -4.81 -7.69 -9.69
CA THR A 99 -3.87 -7.50 -8.59
C THR A 99 -4.04 -6.12 -7.99
N LEU A 100 -4.14 -6.07 -6.68
CA LEU A 100 -4.26 -4.83 -5.94
C LEU A 100 -3.13 -4.73 -4.92
N TYR A 101 -2.33 -3.69 -5.04
CA TYR A 101 -1.26 -3.39 -4.10
C TYR A 101 -1.79 -2.48 -3.01
N PHE A 102 -1.66 -2.92 -1.77
CA PHE A 102 -1.92 -2.08 -0.61
C PHE A 102 -0.61 -1.57 -0.04
N TYR A 103 -0.36 -0.28 -0.21
CA TYR A 103 0.72 0.40 0.49
C TYR A 103 0.17 0.90 1.82
N ILE A 104 0.70 0.36 2.90
CA ILE A 104 0.24 0.67 4.26
C ILE A 104 1.39 1.25 5.06
N SER A 105 1.12 2.30 5.82
CA SER A 105 2.12 2.98 6.66
C SER A 105 2.52 2.18 7.90
N ARG A 106 1.88 1.03 8.14
CA ARG A 106 2.07 0.21 9.34
C ARG A 106 2.45 -1.21 8.96
N GLU A 107 3.31 -1.81 9.78
CA GLU A 107 3.49 -3.26 9.72
C GLU A 107 2.28 -3.94 10.35
N PHE A 108 1.91 -5.10 9.81
CA PHE A 108 0.91 -5.93 10.44
C PHE A 108 1.49 -6.52 11.72
N SER A 109 0.73 -6.39 12.81
CA SER A 109 1.13 -7.02 14.06
C SER A 109 1.20 -8.53 13.86
N PRO A 110 2.31 -9.17 14.23
CA PRO A 110 2.35 -10.62 14.22
C PRO A 110 1.25 -11.15 15.11
N SER A 111 0.65 -12.27 14.72
CA SER A 111 -0.29 -12.92 15.61
C SER A 111 0.44 -13.29 16.90
N SER A 112 -0.26 -13.25 18.02
CA SER A 112 0.28 -13.64 19.32
C SER A 112 0.64 -15.13 19.39
N GLU A 113 0.33 -15.88 18.36
CA GLU A 113 0.63 -17.30 18.28
C GLU A 113 2.07 -17.55 17.82
N LYS A 114 2.68 -18.59 18.39
CA LYS A 114 4.08 -18.92 18.17
C LYS A 114 4.44 -19.25 16.71
N ASP A 115 3.45 -19.49 15.87
CA ASP A 115 3.66 -19.98 14.50
C ASP A 115 3.64 -18.88 13.42
N LYS A 116 3.72 -17.60 13.81
CA LYS A 116 3.76 -16.45 12.89
C LYS A 116 2.63 -16.43 11.87
N VAL A 117 1.45 -16.85 12.26
CA VAL A 117 0.29 -16.82 11.40
C VAL A 117 -0.12 -15.37 11.14
N LYS A 118 -0.51 -15.06 9.91
CA LYS A 118 -1.05 -13.74 9.54
C LYS A 118 -2.22 -13.36 10.46
N PRO A 119 -2.36 -12.08 10.81
CA PRO A 119 -3.54 -11.63 11.56
C PRO A 119 -4.83 -12.02 10.84
N ALA A 120 -5.87 -12.33 11.60
CA ALA A 120 -7.14 -12.76 11.04
C ALA A 120 -7.73 -11.74 10.06
N TYR A 121 -7.62 -10.44 10.35
CA TYR A 121 -8.13 -9.39 9.47
C TYR A 121 -7.44 -9.40 8.11
N GLN A 122 -6.13 -9.67 8.06
CA GLN A 122 -5.39 -9.76 6.81
C GLN A 122 -5.88 -10.93 5.97
N THR A 123 -6.02 -12.11 6.57
CA THR A 123 -6.53 -13.31 5.90
C THR A 123 -7.97 -13.10 5.40
N ASN A 124 -8.80 -12.45 6.18
CA ASN A 124 -10.19 -12.15 5.79
C ASN A 124 -10.24 -11.27 4.53
N ILE A 125 -9.40 -10.24 4.48
CA ILE A 125 -9.34 -9.35 3.30
C ILE A 125 -8.81 -10.11 2.08
N GLU A 126 -7.78 -10.93 2.24
CA GLU A 126 -7.25 -11.75 1.14
C GLU A 126 -8.29 -12.72 0.59
N ASN A 127 -9.10 -13.32 1.47
CA ASN A 127 -10.17 -14.24 1.07
C ASN A 127 -11.29 -13.51 0.31
N ILE A 128 -11.67 -12.33 0.74
CA ILE A 128 -12.65 -11.49 0.04
C ILE A 128 -12.12 -11.14 -1.35
N ALA A 129 -10.89 -10.72 -1.45
CA ALA A 129 -10.25 -10.40 -2.72
C ALA A 129 -10.21 -11.61 -3.66
N LYS A 130 -9.85 -12.77 -3.12
CA LYS A 130 -9.80 -14.03 -3.87
C LYS A 130 -11.16 -14.38 -4.46
N GLY A 131 -12.25 -14.17 -3.70
CA GLY A 131 -13.61 -14.36 -4.20
C GLY A 131 -13.98 -13.40 -5.33
N LEU A 132 -13.31 -12.27 -5.44
CA LEU A 132 -13.48 -11.28 -6.51
C LEU A 132 -12.48 -11.45 -7.66
N GLY A 133 -11.62 -12.48 -7.61
CA GLY A 133 -10.58 -12.71 -8.61
C GLY A 133 -9.38 -11.80 -8.47
N ILE A 134 -9.14 -11.24 -7.30
CA ILE A 134 -8.05 -10.29 -7.04
C ILE A 134 -7.02 -10.89 -6.10
N THR A 135 -5.75 -10.77 -6.48
CA THR A 135 -4.61 -11.08 -5.60
C THR A 135 -4.17 -9.79 -4.90
N ILE A 136 -4.00 -9.84 -3.59
CA ILE A 136 -3.50 -8.69 -2.83
C ILE A 136 -2.01 -8.82 -2.59
N GLU A 137 -1.28 -7.76 -2.87
CA GLU A 137 0.12 -7.59 -2.52
C GLU A 137 0.24 -6.51 -1.45
N TRP A 138 0.70 -6.91 -0.27
CA TRP A 138 0.87 -5.99 0.84
C TRP A 138 2.25 -5.35 0.80
N LYS A 139 2.29 -4.03 0.87
CA LYS A 139 3.54 -3.26 0.91
C LYS A 139 3.57 -2.45 2.20
N GLY A 140 4.35 -2.92 3.16
CA GLY A 140 4.55 -2.25 4.44
C GLY A 140 5.88 -1.48 4.48
N PRO A 141 6.20 -0.85 5.63
CA PRO A 141 7.43 -0.03 5.77
C PRO A 141 8.73 -0.78 5.45
N VAL A 142 8.83 -2.06 5.77
CA VAL A 142 9.99 -2.88 5.42
C VAL A 142 10.16 -2.97 3.90
N SER A 143 9.05 -3.14 3.16
CA SER A 143 9.06 -3.17 1.70
C SER A 143 9.57 -1.84 1.12
N TYR A 144 9.17 -0.70 1.69
CA TYR A 144 9.61 0.63 1.25
C TYR A 144 11.10 0.82 1.46
N THR A 145 11.61 0.41 2.59
CA THR A 145 13.03 0.48 2.92
C THR A 145 13.85 -0.35 1.94
N HIS A 146 13.37 -1.53 1.59
CA HIS A 146 14.03 -2.42 0.63
C HIS A 146 14.06 -1.81 -0.78
N LEU A 147 12.95 -1.25 -1.25
CA LEU A 147 12.88 -0.55 -2.53
C LEU A 147 13.83 0.65 -2.55
N ARG A 148 13.88 1.40 -1.47
CA ARG A 148 14.77 2.55 -1.32
C ARG A 148 16.25 2.17 -1.41
N ALA A 149 16.64 1.00 -0.94
CA ALA A 149 18.01 0.52 -0.99
C ALA A 149 18.51 0.30 -2.42
N HIS A 150 17.61 0.13 -3.38
CA HIS A 150 17.92 -0.04 -4.81
C HIS A 150 17.91 1.29 -5.59
N GLU A 151 17.64 2.40 -4.93
CA GLU A 151 17.57 3.72 -5.55
C GLU A 151 18.63 4.66 -5.01
N THR A 152 18.93 5.72 -5.78
CA THR A 152 19.79 6.80 -5.31
C THR A 152 19.06 7.54 -4.18
N PRO A 153 19.68 7.69 -2.98
CA PRO A 153 19.01 8.17 -1.78
C PRO A 153 18.38 9.57 -1.87
N GLU A 154 18.81 10.35 -2.83
CA GLU A 154 18.40 11.74 -2.97
C GLU A 154 16.94 11.91 -3.44
N HIS A 155 16.31 10.87 -3.93
CA HIS A 155 14.97 10.95 -4.52
C HIS A 155 13.82 10.58 -3.56
N LEU A 156 14.14 10.08 -2.35
CA LEU A 156 13.14 9.54 -1.43
C LEU A 156 13.17 10.20 -0.04
N VAL A 157 13.53 11.43 0.00
CA VAL A 157 13.52 12.18 1.28
C VAL A 157 12.13 12.72 1.57
#